data_0226592d81d2c568e12fcd6892317afc
#
_entry.id   0226592d81d2c568e12fcd6892317afc
#
_cell.length_a   1.000
_cell.length_b   1.000
_cell.length_c   1.000
_cell.angle_alpha   90.00
_cell.angle_beta   90.00
_cell.angle_gamma   90.00
#
_symmetry.space_group_name_H-M   'P 1'
#
loop_
_entity.id
_entity.type
_entity.pdbx_description
1 polymer ?
#
loop_
_entity_poly.entity_id
_entity_poly.type
_entity_poly.pdbx_seq_one_letter_code
_entity_poly.pdbx_strand_id
1 'polypeptide(L)'
;MADNSRKLGVTSLAAIVISAMVGGGIFSLPQNMAQSAAVMEVILAWVITGIGMYFIANTFRILSDVRPDATTGIYAYARLGFGRFAGFQMAWAYWLCNIFGNVGYAVLLMDALDYFFPGTFKGGNNIPSIIGGSIVIWLMNFLVLRGTRQAAFINTVGTIFKLVPLLLFIVIMIVSFRFSVFTVDMWGEERIASEGIRPLGSVLSQIKSTMLVTLWAFIGIEGAVVVSSRAKDQKSVGTATLFGFLGCLAIYALLSILPFGKLTQPKLAALANPSTAPLLSDVVGSWGGDLMNLGVIVALLTSWLAF
;
A
#
# COMPACT_ATOMS: atom_id res chain seq x y z
N MET A 1 37.49 -11.86 4.38
CA MET A 1 36.29 -12.67 4.13
C MET A 1 35.09 -11.83 4.58
N ALA A 2 34.30 -11.31 3.66
CA ALA A 2 33.11 -10.54 4.01
C ALA A 2 32.10 -11.48 4.69
N ASP A 3 31.64 -11.10 5.85
CA ASP A 3 30.70 -11.85 6.70
C ASP A 3 29.40 -12.15 5.90
N ASN A 4 29.30 -13.35 5.36
CA ASN A 4 28.17 -13.80 4.54
C ASN A 4 26.89 -14.04 5.36
N SER A 5 26.98 -14.00 6.71
CA SER A 5 25.87 -14.22 7.64
C SER A 5 24.88 -13.04 7.72
N ARG A 6 25.20 -11.92 7.06
CA ARG A 6 24.40 -10.67 7.10
C ARG A 6 23.67 -10.35 5.79
N LYS A 7 23.76 -11.20 4.77
CA LYS A 7 23.14 -10.95 3.48
C LYS A 7 21.69 -11.41 3.43
N LEU A 8 20.83 -10.60 2.80
CA LEU A 8 19.39 -10.84 2.71
C LEU A 8 19.07 -11.88 1.63
N GLY A 9 18.34 -12.93 1.99
CA GLY A 9 17.80 -13.91 1.05
C GLY A 9 16.45 -13.47 0.45
N VAL A 10 15.91 -14.29 -0.45
CA VAL A 10 14.64 -14.02 -1.18
C VAL A 10 13.49 -13.67 -0.23
N THR A 11 13.30 -14.44 0.85
CA THR A 11 12.20 -14.23 1.81
C THR A 11 12.30 -12.87 2.51
N SER A 12 13.51 -12.50 2.95
CA SER A 12 13.72 -11.20 3.62
C SER A 12 13.55 -10.04 2.65
N LEU A 13 14.02 -10.18 1.41
CA LEU A 13 13.83 -9.16 0.37
C LEU A 13 12.37 -9.03 -0.03
N ALA A 14 11.64 -10.14 -0.20
CA ALA A 14 10.20 -10.11 -0.47
C ALA A 14 9.42 -9.46 0.69
N ALA A 15 9.79 -9.73 1.94
CA ALA A 15 9.20 -9.07 3.09
C ALA A 15 9.45 -7.54 3.07
N ILE A 16 10.61 -7.08 2.60
CA ILE A 16 10.89 -5.65 2.42
C ILE A 16 9.98 -5.06 1.34
N VAL A 17 9.83 -5.72 0.18
CA VAL A 17 8.92 -5.28 -0.90
C VAL A 17 7.50 -5.19 -0.38
N ILE A 18 6.99 -6.25 0.25
CA ILE A 18 5.64 -6.27 0.83
C ILE A 18 5.51 -5.16 1.89
N SER A 19 6.50 -4.98 2.75
CA SER A 19 6.47 -3.94 3.78
C SER A 19 6.45 -2.53 3.20
N ALA A 20 7.20 -2.28 2.15
CA ALA A 20 7.22 -0.99 1.48
C ALA A 20 5.89 -0.69 0.76
N MET A 21 5.31 -1.69 0.11
CA MET A 21 4.03 -1.53 -0.61
C MET A 21 2.83 -1.48 0.35
N VAL A 22 2.80 -2.34 1.39
CA VAL A 22 1.70 -2.40 2.37
C VAL A 22 1.84 -1.27 3.40
N GLY A 23 1.44 -0.06 3.02
CA GLY A 23 1.31 1.10 3.90
C GLY A 23 -0.09 1.23 4.52
N GLY A 24 -0.32 2.31 5.29
CA GLY A 24 -1.62 2.58 5.93
C GLY A 24 -2.77 2.83 4.95
N GLY A 25 -2.48 3.38 3.78
CA GLY A 25 -3.50 3.74 2.80
C GLY A 25 -4.29 2.57 2.21
N ILE A 26 -3.74 1.35 2.24
CA ILE A 26 -4.44 0.16 1.75
C ILE A 26 -5.66 -0.21 2.59
N PHE A 27 -5.70 0.19 3.85
CA PHE A 27 -6.87 0.00 4.73
C PHE A 27 -8.07 0.85 4.29
N SER A 28 -7.86 1.81 3.40
CA SER A 28 -8.89 2.65 2.80
C SER A 28 -9.27 2.25 1.37
N LEU A 29 -8.66 1.18 0.82
CA LEU A 29 -8.93 0.73 -0.55
C LEU A 29 -10.41 0.48 -0.84
N PRO A 30 -11.20 -0.18 0.04
CA PRO A 30 -12.62 -0.40 -0.25
C PRO A 30 -13.37 0.89 -0.60
N GLN A 31 -13.24 1.90 0.22
CA GLN A 31 -13.91 3.19 0.03
C GLN A 31 -13.32 3.97 -1.16
N ASN A 32 -11.99 4.05 -1.25
CA ASN A 32 -11.32 4.79 -2.31
C ASN A 32 -11.66 4.26 -3.72
N MET A 33 -11.80 2.94 -3.87
CA MET A 33 -12.23 2.34 -5.12
C MET A 33 -13.71 2.60 -5.39
N ALA A 34 -14.55 2.39 -4.38
CA ALA A 34 -15.99 2.58 -4.51
C ALA A 34 -16.38 4.04 -4.78
N GLN A 35 -15.60 5.02 -4.35
CA GLN A 35 -15.86 6.43 -4.65
C GLN A 35 -15.87 6.74 -6.16
N SER A 36 -15.10 6.01 -6.92
CA SER A 36 -14.84 6.33 -8.33
C SER A 36 -15.39 5.29 -9.31
N ALA A 37 -15.75 4.08 -8.85
CA ALA A 37 -16.12 3.00 -9.75
C ALA A 37 -17.04 1.96 -9.12
N ALA A 38 -17.77 1.26 -9.98
CA ALA A 38 -18.50 0.05 -9.66
C ALA A 38 -17.58 -1.19 -9.72
N VAL A 39 -18.14 -2.35 -9.43
CA VAL A 39 -17.40 -3.61 -9.25
C VAL A 39 -16.56 -4.00 -10.45
N MET A 40 -17.16 -3.97 -11.65
CA MET A 40 -16.46 -4.44 -12.86
C MET A 40 -15.32 -3.52 -13.25
N GLU A 41 -15.49 -2.21 -13.12
CA GLU A 41 -14.44 -1.25 -13.40
C GLU A 41 -13.28 -1.36 -12.39
N VAL A 42 -13.58 -1.67 -11.13
CA VAL A 42 -12.53 -1.98 -10.12
C VAL A 42 -11.77 -3.24 -10.52
N ILE A 43 -12.45 -4.31 -10.93
CA ILE A 43 -11.80 -5.55 -11.41
C ILE A 43 -10.94 -5.25 -12.64
N LEU A 44 -11.48 -4.53 -13.64
CA LEU A 44 -10.74 -4.16 -14.84
C LEU A 44 -9.52 -3.29 -14.53
N ALA A 45 -9.65 -2.34 -13.61
CA ALA A 45 -8.53 -1.51 -13.19
C ALA A 45 -7.40 -2.34 -12.55
N TRP A 46 -7.74 -3.33 -11.70
CA TRP A 46 -6.74 -4.24 -11.13
C TRP A 46 -6.09 -5.15 -12.17
N VAL A 47 -6.84 -5.63 -13.16
CA VAL A 47 -6.28 -6.42 -14.27
C VAL A 47 -5.30 -5.59 -15.10
N ILE A 48 -5.71 -4.39 -15.52
CA ILE A 48 -4.86 -3.50 -16.32
C ILE A 48 -3.61 -3.09 -15.56
N THR A 49 -3.77 -2.64 -14.31
CA THR A 49 -2.65 -2.24 -13.46
C THR A 49 -1.74 -3.43 -13.13
N GLY A 50 -2.33 -4.59 -12.83
CA GLY A 50 -1.57 -5.82 -12.55
C GLY A 50 -0.70 -6.24 -13.72
N ILE A 51 -1.21 -6.18 -14.95
CA ILE A 51 -0.43 -6.46 -16.17
C ILE A 51 0.69 -5.41 -16.32
N GLY A 52 0.37 -4.13 -16.21
CA GLY A 52 1.37 -3.05 -16.33
C GLY A 52 2.49 -3.17 -15.28
N MET A 53 2.13 -3.39 -14.02
CA MET A 53 3.08 -3.53 -12.93
C MET A 53 3.88 -4.84 -12.98
N TYR A 54 3.32 -5.90 -13.57
CA TYR A 54 4.07 -7.11 -13.88
C TYR A 54 5.25 -6.84 -14.82
N PHE A 55 5.05 -6.03 -15.85
CA PHE A 55 6.15 -5.64 -16.73
C PHE A 55 7.22 -4.82 -16.00
N ILE A 56 6.83 -3.94 -15.08
CA ILE A 56 7.78 -3.18 -14.25
C ILE A 56 8.56 -4.13 -13.33
N ALA A 57 7.89 -5.02 -12.59
CA ALA A 57 8.52 -6.01 -11.73
C ALA A 57 9.48 -6.92 -12.50
N ASN A 58 9.07 -7.38 -13.69
CA ASN A 58 9.89 -8.21 -14.55
C ASN A 58 11.10 -7.44 -15.14
N THR A 59 10.93 -6.15 -15.43
CA THR A 59 12.04 -5.28 -15.83
C THR A 59 13.10 -5.19 -14.72
N PHE A 60 12.69 -4.99 -13.47
CA PHE A 60 13.62 -5.01 -12.33
C PHE A 60 14.31 -6.37 -12.17
N ARG A 61 13.58 -7.47 -12.39
CA ARG A 61 14.17 -8.82 -12.38
C ARG A 61 15.24 -8.98 -13.45
N ILE A 62 14.94 -8.61 -14.69
CA ILE A 62 15.90 -8.70 -15.82
C ILE A 62 17.10 -7.79 -15.55
N LEU A 63 16.90 -6.56 -15.10
CA LEU A 63 17.99 -5.64 -14.82
C LEU A 63 18.88 -6.14 -13.68
N SER A 64 18.32 -6.74 -12.65
CA SER A 64 19.13 -7.34 -11.56
C SER A 64 19.96 -8.53 -12.03
N ASP A 65 19.49 -9.31 -13.01
CA ASP A 65 20.22 -10.41 -13.59
C ASP A 65 21.31 -9.96 -14.58
N VAL A 66 20.99 -9.00 -15.46
CA VAL A 66 21.90 -8.52 -16.53
C VAL A 66 22.93 -7.53 -16.00
N ARG A 67 22.60 -6.73 -15.00
CA ARG A 67 23.45 -5.71 -14.41
C ARG A 67 23.64 -5.90 -12.90
N PRO A 68 24.29 -6.99 -12.49
CA PRO A 68 24.54 -7.30 -11.07
C PRO A 68 25.50 -6.29 -10.40
N ASP A 69 26.22 -5.49 -11.20
CA ASP A 69 27.07 -4.39 -10.78
C ASP A 69 26.28 -3.14 -10.33
N ALA A 70 25.02 -3.00 -10.78
CA ALA A 70 24.18 -1.84 -10.50
C ALA A 70 23.47 -1.99 -9.14
N THR A 71 24.18 -1.79 -8.05
CA THR A 71 23.72 -2.05 -6.66
C THR A 71 23.08 -0.85 -5.96
N THR A 72 22.95 0.31 -6.64
CA THR A 72 22.34 1.52 -6.09
C THR A 72 20.90 1.74 -6.58
N GLY A 73 20.22 0.65 -6.94
CA GLY A 73 18.80 0.64 -7.25
C GLY A 73 18.44 1.40 -8.53
N ILE A 74 17.26 2.02 -8.52
CA ILE A 74 16.67 2.70 -9.69
C ILE A 74 17.57 3.81 -10.27
N TYR A 75 18.34 4.48 -9.41
CA TYR A 75 19.32 5.49 -9.84
C TYR A 75 20.36 4.89 -10.78
N ALA A 76 20.94 3.73 -10.42
CA ALA A 76 21.97 3.09 -11.24
C ALA A 76 21.42 2.68 -12.61
N TYR A 77 20.23 2.10 -12.65
CA TYR A 77 19.59 1.70 -13.90
C TYR A 77 19.32 2.90 -14.82
N ALA A 78 18.75 3.98 -14.26
CA ALA A 78 18.51 5.19 -15.03
C ALA A 78 19.82 5.82 -15.55
N ARG A 79 20.86 5.87 -14.71
CA ARG A 79 22.17 6.42 -15.10
C ARG A 79 22.85 5.61 -16.19
N LEU A 80 22.79 4.30 -16.11
CA LEU A 80 23.44 3.39 -17.06
C LEU A 80 22.70 3.36 -18.40
N GLY A 81 21.36 3.44 -18.41
CA GLY A 81 20.55 3.41 -19.61
C GLY A 81 20.45 4.75 -20.34
N PHE A 82 20.36 5.86 -19.59
CA PHE A 82 20.00 7.18 -20.13
C PHE A 82 20.98 8.30 -19.76
N GLY A 83 22.06 7.95 -19.06
CA GLY A 83 23.12 8.91 -18.72
C GLY A 83 22.93 9.62 -17.38
N ARG A 84 23.90 10.52 -17.06
CA ARG A 84 24.03 11.15 -15.74
C ARG A 84 22.81 12.01 -15.36
N PHE A 85 22.24 12.72 -16.32
CA PHE A 85 21.08 13.59 -16.07
C PHE A 85 19.84 12.78 -15.67
N ALA A 86 19.55 11.70 -16.42
CA ALA A 86 18.43 10.80 -16.09
C ALA A 86 18.59 10.14 -14.72
N GLY A 87 19.83 9.72 -14.38
CA GLY A 87 20.13 9.22 -13.04
C GLY A 87 19.86 10.25 -11.95
N PHE A 88 20.34 11.49 -12.14
CA PHE A 88 20.08 12.58 -11.19
C PHE A 88 18.57 12.85 -11.02
N GLN A 89 17.84 12.97 -12.12
CA GLN A 89 16.38 13.20 -12.08
C GLN A 89 15.63 12.07 -11.35
N MET A 90 16.04 10.83 -11.57
CA MET A 90 15.46 9.67 -10.84
C MET A 90 15.72 9.75 -9.34
N ALA A 91 16.96 10.05 -8.92
CA ALA A 91 17.29 10.18 -7.50
C ALA A 91 16.54 11.35 -6.85
N TRP A 92 16.46 12.49 -7.55
CA TRP A 92 15.75 13.69 -7.09
C TRP A 92 14.26 13.45 -6.94
N ALA A 93 13.62 12.86 -7.98
CA ALA A 93 12.19 12.54 -7.94
C ALA A 93 11.87 11.52 -6.83
N TYR A 94 12.71 10.50 -6.65
CA TYR A 94 12.56 9.52 -5.58
C TYR A 94 12.69 10.14 -4.20
N TRP A 95 13.65 11.03 -4.01
CA TRP A 95 13.81 11.78 -2.75
C TRP A 95 12.59 12.65 -2.43
N LEU A 96 12.07 13.40 -3.41
CA LEU A 96 10.86 14.20 -3.24
C LEU A 96 9.64 13.32 -2.92
N CYS A 97 9.49 12.18 -3.62
CA CYS A 97 8.42 11.22 -3.37
C CYS A 97 8.44 10.75 -1.90
N ASN A 98 9.63 10.44 -1.37
CA ASN A 98 9.78 10.04 0.02
C ASN A 98 9.46 11.16 1.02
N ILE A 99 9.82 12.42 0.73
CA ILE A 99 9.47 13.55 1.58
C ILE A 99 7.95 13.69 1.68
N PHE A 100 7.25 13.75 0.53
CA PHE A 100 5.79 13.86 0.51
C PHE A 100 5.11 12.61 1.10
N GLY A 101 5.68 11.43 0.85
CA GLY A 101 5.22 10.18 1.46
C GLY A 101 5.27 10.20 2.98
N ASN A 102 6.36 10.69 3.57
CA ASN A 102 6.52 10.82 5.02
C ASN A 102 5.50 11.79 5.64
N VAL A 103 5.22 12.91 4.96
CA VAL A 103 4.16 13.84 5.39
C VAL A 103 2.79 13.15 5.31
N GLY A 104 2.51 12.44 4.22
CA GLY A 104 1.28 11.66 4.06
C GLY A 104 1.10 10.61 5.16
N TYR A 105 2.15 9.91 5.55
CA TYR A 105 2.11 8.96 6.68
C TYR A 105 1.82 9.65 8.01
N ALA A 106 2.37 10.85 8.25
CA ALA A 106 2.09 11.62 9.45
C ALA A 106 0.61 12.02 9.53
N VAL A 107 0.05 12.54 8.43
CA VAL A 107 -1.36 12.92 8.35
C VAL A 107 -2.27 11.71 8.61
N LEU A 108 -2.03 10.61 7.90
CA LEU A 108 -2.82 9.38 8.06
C LEU A 108 -2.68 8.77 9.45
N LEU A 109 -1.50 8.85 10.08
CA LEU A 109 -1.29 8.36 11.44
C LEU A 109 -2.07 9.18 12.45
N MET A 110 -2.04 10.50 12.34
CA MET A 110 -2.79 11.37 13.24
C MET A 110 -4.30 11.18 13.06
N ASP A 111 -4.78 11.06 11.83
CA ASP A 111 -6.19 10.75 11.55
C ASP A 111 -6.62 9.40 12.13
N ALA A 112 -5.78 8.36 12.01
CA ALA A 112 -6.04 7.06 12.64
C ALA A 112 -6.04 7.14 14.18
N LEU A 113 -5.23 8.00 14.77
CA LEU A 113 -5.23 8.25 16.22
C LEU A 113 -6.48 8.98 16.69
N ASP A 114 -7.16 9.76 15.83
CA ASP A 114 -8.41 10.42 16.17
C ASP A 114 -9.52 9.41 16.54
N TYR A 115 -9.45 8.18 16.03
CA TYR A 115 -10.35 7.10 16.45
C TYR A 115 -10.27 6.82 17.96
N PHE A 116 -9.07 6.84 18.53
CA PHE A 116 -8.83 6.60 19.96
C PHE A 116 -8.92 7.87 20.82
N PHE A 117 -8.73 9.04 20.21
CA PHE A 117 -8.77 10.35 20.85
C PHE A 117 -9.70 11.31 20.08
N PRO A 118 -11.02 11.06 20.09
CA PRO A 118 -11.98 11.73 19.22
C PRO A 118 -11.92 13.25 19.30
N GLY A 119 -11.81 13.90 18.13
CA GLY A 119 -11.78 15.35 18.00
C GLY A 119 -10.41 16.01 18.22
N THR A 120 -9.41 15.28 18.69
CA THR A 120 -8.06 15.82 18.93
C THR A 120 -7.25 15.92 17.62
N PHE A 121 -7.29 14.88 16.77
CA PHE A 121 -6.48 14.77 15.56
C PHE A 121 -7.30 14.75 14.28
N LYS A 122 -8.52 15.25 14.32
CA LYS A 122 -9.50 15.19 13.24
C LYS A 122 -8.92 15.59 11.89
N GLY A 123 -8.98 14.64 10.92
CA GLY A 123 -8.48 14.83 9.57
C GLY A 123 -6.94 14.83 9.44
N GLY A 124 -6.20 14.62 10.56
CA GLY A 124 -4.75 14.52 10.55
C GLY A 124 -3.98 15.80 10.18
N ASN A 125 -4.65 16.95 10.02
CA ASN A 125 -4.07 18.19 9.49
C ASN A 125 -4.33 19.43 10.37
N ASN A 126 -4.89 19.27 11.55
CA ASN A 126 -5.05 20.34 12.53
C ASN A 126 -3.74 20.58 13.32
N ILE A 127 -3.68 21.64 14.12
CA ILE A 127 -2.48 22.01 14.90
C ILE A 127 -1.96 20.87 15.78
N PRO A 128 -2.80 20.17 16.59
CA PRO A 128 -2.34 19.00 17.34
C PRO A 128 -1.76 17.89 16.45
N SER A 129 -2.35 17.65 15.28
CA SER A 129 -1.85 16.66 14.31
C SER A 129 -0.49 17.05 13.73
N ILE A 130 -0.29 18.32 13.40
CA ILE A 130 1.00 18.81 12.89
C ILE A 130 2.08 18.63 13.94
N ILE A 131 1.81 18.97 15.19
CA ILE A 131 2.77 18.80 16.30
C ILE A 131 3.04 17.31 16.54
N GLY A 132 1.99 16.49 16.69
CA GLY A 132 2.12 15.05 16.93
C GLY A 132 2.85 14.34 15.79
N GLY A 133 2.46 14.61 14.55
CA GLY A 133 3.11 14.07 13.36
C GLY A 133 4.59 14.45 13.25
N SER A 134 4.92 15.71 13.55
CA SER A 134 6.31 16.17 13.59
C SER A 134 7.13 15.44 14.66
N ILE A 135 6.59 15.25 15.85
CA ILE A 135 7.25 14.49 16.91
C ILE A 135 7.53 13.06 16.44
N VAL A 136 6.54 12.38 15.82
CA VAL A 136 6.72 11.02 15.33
C VAL A 136 7.78 10.95 14.23
N ILE A 137 7.79 11.88 13.27
CA ILE A 137 8.82 11.94 12.22
C ILE A 137 10.22 12.03 12.84
N TRP A 138 10.42 12.92 13.81
CA TRP A 138 11.70 13.07 14.49
C TRP A 138 12.09 11.83 15.30
N LEU A 139 11.14 11.19 15.98
CA LEU A 139 11.38 9.94 16.70
C LEU A 139 11.81 8.82 15.75
N MET A 140 11.15 8.67 14.60
CA MET A 140 11.51 7.67 13.58
C MET A 140 12.89 7.94 12.99
N ASN A 141 13.19 9.22 12.67
CA ASN A 141 14.52 9.62 12.21
C ASN A 141 15.61 9.28 13.25
N PHE A 142 15.37 9.60 14.52
CA PHE A 142 16.29 9.27 15.60
C PHE A 142 16.52 7.76 15.77
N LEU A 143 15.45 6.97 15.61
CA LEU A 143 15.54 5.50 15.65
C LEU A 143 16.42 4.96 14.53
N VAL A 144 16.25 5.48 13.30
CA VAL A 144 17.07 5.10 12.15
C VAL A 144 18.53 5.48 12.36
N LEU A 145 18.80 6.67 12.91
CA LEU A 145 20.16 7.13 13.22
C LEU A 145 20.85 6.27 14.30
N ARG A 146 20.11 5.70 15.24
CA ARG A 146 20.65 4.79 16.28
C ARG A 146 21.09 3.43 15.74
N GLY A 147 20.61 3.02 14.60
CA GLY A 147 21.10 1.82 13.93
C GLY A 147 20.07 1.11 13.06
N THR A 148 20.46 0.82 11.84
CA THR A 148 19.64 0.15 10.83
C THR A 148 19.22 -1.28 11.22
N ARG A 149 19.93 -1.94 12.13
CA ARG A 149 19.60 -3.30 12.61
C ARG A 149 18.32 -3.31 13.45
N GLN A 150 18.18 -2.33 14.36
CA GLN A 150 16.97 -2.18 15.19
C GLN A 150 15.78 -1.78 14.34
N ALA A 151 15.95 -0.83 13.42
CA ALA A 151 14.92 -0.43 12.48
C ALA A 151 14.45 -1.61 11.61
N ALA A 152 15.36 -2.43 11.09
CA ALA A 152 15.02 -3.62 10.31
C ALA A 152 14.24 -4.67 11.11
N PHE A 153 14.59 -4.89 12.38
CA PHE A 153 13.87 -5.80 13.27
C PHE A 153 12.44 -5.31 13.51
N ILE A 154 12.27 -4.02 13.87
CA ILE A 154 10.96 -3.41 14.10
C ILE A 154 10.12 -3.46 12.82
N ASN A 155 10.73 -3.18 11.65
CA ASN A 155 10.04 -3.30 10.37
C ASN A 155 9.57 -4.73 10.08
N THR A 156 10.38 -5.75 10.37
CA THR A 156 10.01 -7.15 10.15
C THR A 156 8.85 -7.57 11.05
N VAL A 157 8.95 -7.27 12.35
CA VAL A 157 7.88 -7.55 13.32
C VAL A 157 6.60 -6.82 12.94
N GLY A 158 6.71 -5.52 12.64
CA GLY A 158 5.57 -4.71 12.24
C GLY A 158 4.94 -5.15 10.91
N THR A 159 5.72 -5.72 9.98
CA THR A 159 5.17 -6.30 8.74
C THR A 159 4.23 -7.47 9.05
N ILE A 160 4.57 -8.31 10.02
CA ILE A 160 3.68 -9.38 10.46
C ILE A 160 2.42 -8.78 11.08
N PHE A 161 2.58 -7.83 12.01
CA PHE A 161 1.45 -7.21 12.72
C PHE A 161 0.50 -6.42 11.80
N LYS A 162 0.97 -5.83 10.70
CA LYS A 162 0.09 -5.14 9.74
C LYS A 162 -0.58 -6.10 8.76
N LEU A 163 0.05 -7.24 8.43
CA LEU A 163 -0.54 -8.23 7.53
C LEU A 163 -1.62 -9.06 8.22
N VAL A 164 -1.48 -9.36 9.51
CA VAL A 164 -2.46 -10.18 10.27
C VAL A 164 -3.88 -9.58 10.21
N PRO A 165 -4.11 -8.29 10.55
CA PRO A 165 -5.44 -7.69 10.42
C PRO A 165 -6.00 -7.74 9.00
N LEU A 166 -5.15 -7.50 7.98
CA LEU A 166 -5.57 -7.52 6.58
C LEU A 166 -5.98 -8.91 6.11
N LEU A 167 -5.21 -9.93 6.46
CA LEU A 167 -5.54 -11.31 6.12
C LEU A 167 -6.81 -11.76 6.85
N LEU A 168 -6.96 -11.40 8.12
CA LEU A 168 -8.17 -11.67 8.89
C LEU A 168 -9.38 -10.96 8.25
N PHE A 169 -9.24 -9.70 7.86
CA PHE A 169 -10.27 -8.97 7.13
C PHE A 169 -10.68 -9.70 5.86
N ILE A 170 -9.72 -10.14 5.04
CA ILE A 170 -10.01 -10.89 3.81
C ILE A 170 -10.80 -12.16 4.11
N VAL A 171 -10.39 -12.94 5.11
CA VAL A 171 -11.08 -14.18 5.49
C VAL A 171 -12.52 -13.88 5.94
N ILE A 172 -12.72 -12.86 6.77
CA ILE A 172 -14.05 -12.47 7.25
C ILE A 172 -14.91 -11.94 6.10
N MET A 173 -14.35 -11.18 5.17
CA MET A 173 -15.07 -10.72 3.98
C MET A 173 -15.47 -11.88 3.05
N ILE A 174 -14.62 -12.91 2.88
CA ILE A 174 -14.98 -14.12 2.14
C ILE A 174 -16.17 -14.83 2.79
N VAL A 175 -16.13 -15.02 4.11
CA VAL A 175 -17.21 -15.71 4.85
C VAL A 175 -18.52 -14.90 4.83
N SER A 176 -18.44 -13.57 4.90
CA SER A 176 -19.61 -12.69 4.88
C SER A 176 -20.06 -12.27 3.48
N PHE A 177 -19.41 -12.78 2.44
CA PHE A 177 -19.70 -12.45 1.04
C PHE A 177 -21.09 -12.90 0.60
N ARG A 178 -21.86 -12.00 0.02
CA ARG A 178 -23.17 -12.27 -0.56
C ARG A 178 -23.16 -11.97 -2.06
N PHE A 179 -23.29 -13.00 -2.86
CA PHE A 179 -23.30 -12.87 -4.30
C PHE A 179 -24.45 -11.99 -4.79
N SER A 180 -25.62 -12.05 -4.14
CA SER A 180 -26.79 -11.21 -4.44
C SER A 180 -26.52 -9.71 -4.24
N VAL A 181 -25.65 -9.31 -3.30
CA VAL A 181 -25.24 -7.92 -3.13
C VAL A 181 -24.21 -7.51 -4.17
N PHE A 182 -23.27 -8.42 -4.45
CA PHE A 182 -22.19 -8.21 -5.42
C PHE A 182 -22.70 -7.94 -6.84
N THR A 183 -23.77 -8.61 -7.26
CA THR A 183 -24.31 -8.54 -8.63
C THR A 183 -25.44 -7.52 -8.81
N VAL A 184 -25.83 -6.78 -7.77
CA VAL A 184 -26.94 -5.81 -7.84
C VAL A 184 -26.69 -4.73 -8.90
N ASP A 185 -25.46 -4.23 -8.98
CA ASP A 185 -25.10 -3.16 -9.91
C ASP A 185 -23.62 -3.26 -10.26
N MET A 186 -23.32 -4.15 -11.21
CA MET A 186 -21.92 -4.45 -11.56
C MET A 186 -21.23 -3.31 -12.31
N TRP A 187 -21.99 -2.49 -13.06
CA TRP A 187 -21.45 -1.44 -13.93
C TRP A 187 -21.80 -0.02 -13.47
N GLY A 188 -22.54 0.13 -12.39
CA GLY A 188 -22.92 1.43 -11.85
C GLY A 188 -24.03 2.15 -12.63
N GLU A 189 -24.76 1.45 -13.49
CA GLU A 189 -25.77 2.04 -14.37
C GLU A 189 -27.19 2.09 -13.74
N GLU A 190 -27.57 1.07 -12.98
CA GLU A 190 -28.96 0.89 -12.51
C GLU A 190 -29.34 1.81 -11.34
N ARG A 191 -28.37 2.35 -10.63
CA ARG A 191 -28.59 3.14 -9.41
C ARG A 191 -28.99 4.56 -9.60
N ILE A 192 -28.74 5.11 -10.75
CA ILE A 192 -28.90 6.52 -11.05
C ILE A 192 -30.36 6.95 -10.93
N ALA A 193 -31.27 6.04 -11.23
CA ALA A 193 -32.71 6.32 -11.27
C ALA A 193 -33.40 6.23 -9.88
N SER A 194 -32.91 5.39 -8.95
CA SER A 194 -33.64 5.07 -7.71
C SER A 194 -33.17 5.80 -6.45
N GLU A 195 -31.92 6.26 -6.38
CA GLU A 195 -31.33 6.82 -5.15
C GLU A 195 -30.84 8.27 -5.27
N GLY A 196 -31.07 8.96 -6.39
CA GLY A 196 -30.65 10.37 -6.59
C GLY A 196 -29.13 10.59 -6.61
N ILE A 197 -28.36 9.53 -6.84
CA ILE A 197 -26.89 9.56 -6.79
C ILE A 197 -26.34 9.97 -8.15
N ARG A 198 -25.28 10.77 -8.16
CA ARG A 198 -24.61 11.20 -9.40
C ARG A 198 -24.05 10.00 -10.15
N PRO A 199 -24.18 10.00 -11.51
CA PRO A 199 -23.57 8.95 -12.34
C PRO A 199 -22.07 8.86 -12.08
N LEU A 200 -21.54 7.62 -11.97
CA LEU A 200 -20.10 7.39 -11.87
C LEU A 200 -19.33 7.75 -13.14
N GLY A 201 -20.06 8.07 -14.23
CA GLY A 201 -19.51 8.37 -15.53
C GLY A 201 -19.35 7.11 -16.41
N SER A 202 -18.71 7.26 -17.56
CA SER A 202 -18.47 6.14 -18.46
C SER A 202 -17.49 5.13 -17.84
N VAL A 203 -17.56 3.86 -18.28
CA VAL A 203 -16.63 2.78 -17.89
C VAL A 203 -15.17 3.23 -17.96
N LEU A 204 -14.77 3.93 -19.03
CA LEU A 204 -13.41 4.43 -19.19
C LEU A 204 -13.05 5.50 -18.14
N SER A 205 -14.00 6.36 -17.79
CA SER A 205 -13.80 7.38 -16.74
C SER A 205 -13.61 6.74 -15.38
N GLN A 206 -14.44 5.76 -15.04
CA GLN A 206 -14.35 5.01 -13.80
C GLN A 206 -12.99 4.27 -13.69
N ILE A 207 -12.58 3.56 -14.75
CA ILE A 207 -11.28 2.88 -14.81
C ILE A 207 -10.12 3.88 -14.60
N LYS A 208 -10.13 5.01 -15.33
CA LYS A 208 -9.08 6.03 -15.18
C LYS A 208 -8.98 6.58 -13.76
N SER A 209 -10.10 6.85 -13.11
CA SER A 209 -10.11 7.36 -11.73
C SER A 209 -9.57 6.34 -10.74
N THR A 210 -9.93 5.07 -10.88
CA THR A 210 -9.42 4.00 -10.01
C THR A 210 -7.96 3.65 -10.29
N MET A 211 -7.46 3.82 -11.53
CA MET A 211 -6.06 3.56 -11.86
C MET A 211 -5.08 4.45 -11.10
N LEU A 212 -5.45 5.66 -10.70
CA LEU A 212 -4.62 6.50 -9.84
C LEU A 212 -4.38 5.81 -8.48
N VAL A 213 -5.43 5.22 -7.91
CA VAL A 213 -5.35 4.49 -6.63
C VAL A 213 -4.57 3.19 -6.80
N THR A 214 -4.83 2.41 -7.86
CA THR A 214 -4.14 1.13 -8.08
C THR A 214 -2.65 1.33 -8.37
N LEU A 215 -2.25 2.36 -9.13
CA LEU A 215 -0.86 2.69 -9.38
C LEU A 215 -0.16 3.14 -8.10
N TRP A 216 -0.81 4.01 -7.31
CA TRP A 216 -0.27 4.45 -6.03
C TRP A 216 -0.04 3.30 -5.05
N ALA A 217 -0.92 2.30 -5.03
CA ALA A 217 -0.79 1.13 -4.15
C ALA A 217 0.48 0.31 -4.41
N PHE A 218 1.09 0.41 -5.59
CA PHE A 218 2.33 -0.31 -5.95
C PHE A 218 3.61 0.49 -5.76
N ILE A 219 3.56 1.71 -5.23
CA ILE A 219 4.77 2.42 -4.79
C ILE A 219 5.44 1.57 -3.70
N GLY A 220 6.75 1.34 -3.83
CA GLY A 220 7.52 0.44 -2.97
C GLY A 220 7.90 -0.90 -3.66
N ILE A 221 7.41 -1.17 -4.88
CA ILE A 221 7.81 -2.36 -5.67
C ILE A 221 9.33 -2.42 -5.90
N GLU A 222 9.98 -1.26 -5.92
CA GLU A 222 11.43 -1.10 -6.05
C GLU A 222 12.19 -1.45 -4.76
N GLY A 223 11.53 -1.72 -3.64
CA GLY A 223 12.14 -1.86 -2.32
C GLY A 223 13.30 -2.87 -2.26
N ALA A 224 13.18 -4.04 -2.92
CA ALA A 224 14.29 -4.99 -3.00
C ALA A 224 15.46 -4.48 -3.85
N VAL A 225 15.17 -3.72 -4.92
CA VAL A 225 16.18 -3.15 -5.82
C VAL A 225 16.98 -2.05 -5.10
N VAL A 226 16.33 -1.22 -4.31
CA VAL A 226 16.97 -0.16 -3.52
C VAL A 226 17.96 -0.73 -2.50
N VAL A 227 17.65 -1.88 -1.89
CA VAL A 227 18.54 -2.54 -0.93
C VAL A 227 19.39 -3.67 -1.54
N SER A 228 19.49 -3.73 -2.86
CA SER A 228 20.18 -4.81 -3.59
C SER A 228 21.65 -5.01 -3.20
N SER A 229 22.34 -3.96 -2.73
CA SER A 229 23.69 -4.05 -2.19
C SER A 229 23.80 -4.98 -0.95
N ARG A 230 22.69 -5.21 -0.25
CA ARG A 230 22.61 -6.09 0.92
C ARG A 230 22.09 -7.50 0.58
N ALA A 231 21.74 -7.76 -0.67
CA ALA A 231 21.25 -9.05 -1.12
C ALA A 231 22.37 -10.11 -1.10
N LYS A 232 21.98 -11.37 -0.86
CA LYS A 232 22.89 -12.51 -0.96
C LYS A 232 23.43 -12.66 -2.40
N ASP A 233 22.55 -12.47 -3.36
CA ASP A 233 22.83 -12.43 -4.78
C ASP A 233 21.76 -11.61 -5.52
N GLN A 234 22.09 -11.14 -6.73
CA GLN A 234 21.18 -10.26 -7.48
C GLN A 234 19.95 -11.02 -8.03
N LYS A 235 20.06 -12.31 -8.27
CA LYS A 235 18.92 -13.15 -8.68
C LYS A 235 17.84 -13.20 -7.59
N SER A 236 18.27 -13.21 -6.33
CA SER A 236 17.34 -13.11 -5.19
C SER A 236 16.54 -11.81 -5.17
N VAL A 237 17.12 -10.69 -5.64
CA VAL A 237 16.44 -9.39 -5.74
C VAL A 237 15.27 -9.47 -6.72
N GLY A 238 15.51 -9.92 -7.94
CA GLY A 238 14.49 -10.03 -8.97
C GLY A 238 13.36 -10.99 -8.59
N THR A 239 13.72 -12.16 -8.02
CA THR A 239 12.75 -13.14 -7.53
C THR A 239 11.88 -12.56 -6.40
N ALA A 240 12.50 -11.87 -5.44
CA ALA A 240 11.79 -11.25 -4.32
C ALA A 240 10.85 -10.14 -4.76
N THR A 241 11.25 -9.32 -5.74
CA THR A 241 10.40 -8.27 -6.31
C THR A 241 9.14 -8.88 -6.94
N LEU A 242 9.30 -9.94 -7.73
CA LEU A 242 8.16 -10.60 -8.38
C LEU A 242 7.20 -11.24 -7.36
N PHE A 243 7.70 -11.99 -6.38
CA PHE A 243 6.86 -12.59 -5.35
C PHE A 243 6.18 -11.55 -4.45
N GLY A 244 6.91 -10.50 -4.07
CA GLY A 244 6.34 -9.38 -3.31
C GLY A 244 5.22 -8.69 -4.08
N PHE A 245 5.43 -8.41 -5.35
CA PHE A 245 4.42 -7.84 -6.24
C PHE A 245 3.16 -8.72 -6.34
N LEU A 246 3.31 -10.01 -6.66
CA LEU A 246 2.16 -10.91 -6.83
C LEU A 246 1.37 -11.08 -5.52
N GLY A 247 2.07 -11.16 -4.39
CA GLY A 247 1.43 -11.22 -3.07
C GLY A 247 0.63 -9.95 -2.76
N CYS A 248 1.20 -8.77 -3.00
CA CYS A 248 0.50 -7.51 -2.81
C CYS A 248 -0.67 -7.33 -3.78
N LEU A 249 -0.51 -7.69 -5.05
CA LEU A 249 -1.59 -7.64 -6.03
C LEU A 249 -2.81 -8.47 -5.57
N ALA A 250 -2.56 -9.71 -5.10
CA ALA A 250 -3.64 -10.55 -4.59
C ALA A 250 -4.33 -9.94 -3.36
N ILE A 251 -3.56 -9.45 -2.39
CA ILE A 251 -4.10 -8.79 -1.19
C ILE A 251 -4.93 -7.56 -1.58
N TYR A 252 -4.42 -6.68 -2.43
CA TYR A 252 -5.10 -5.44 -2.80
C TYR A 252 -6.37 -5.67 -3.60
N ALA A 253 -6.33 -6.61 -4.55
CA ALA A 253 -7.52 -7.00 -5.31
C ALA A 253 -8.61 -7.56 -4.38
N LEU A 254 -8.25 -8.45 -3.46
CA LEU A 254 -9.21 -9.01 -2.50
C LEU A 254 -9.75 -7.95 -1.54
N LEU A 255 -8.90 -7.08 -0.99
CA LEU A 255 -9.33 -5.97 -0.13
C LEU A 255 -10.30 -5.02 -0.83
N SER A 256 -10.12 -4.82 -2.13
CA SER A 256 -10.96 -3.90 -2.91
C SER A 256 -12.26 -4.51 -3.40
N ILE A 257 -12.25 -5.79 -3.79
CA ILE A 257 -13.36 -6.44 -4.49
C ILE A 257 -14.33 -7.10 -3.50
N LEU A 258 -13.82 -7.82 -2.48
CA LEU A 258 -14.68 -8.55 -1.56
C LEU A 258 -15.70 -7.69 -0.81
N PRO A 259 -15.39 -6.45 -0.38
CA PRO A 259 -16.36 -5.58 0.28
C PRO A 259 -17.63 -5.28 -0.52
N PHE A 260 -17.57 -5.31 -1.86
CA PHE A 260 -18.76 -5.18 -2.71
C PHE A 260 -19.75 -6.35 -2.54
N GLY A 261 -19.31 -7.49 -2.04
CA GLY A 261 -20.20 -8.58 -1.66
C GLY A 261 -20.87 -8.40 -0.28
N LYS A 262 -20.46 -7.38 0.48
CA LYS A 262 -21.05 -7.04 1.78
C LYS A 262 -21.93 -5.80 1.71
N LEU A 263 -21.46 -4.75 1.08
CA LEU A 263 -22.15 -3.47 0.91
C LEU A 263 -22.21 -3.08 -0.58
N THR A 264 -23.26 -2.38 -0.91
CA THR A 264 -23.43 -1.79 -2.23
C THR A 264 -22.44 -0.63 -2.45
N GLN A 265 -22.09 -0.33 -3.71
CA GLN A 265 -21.08 0.70 -4.05
C GLN A 265 -21.33 2.06 -3.36
N PRO A 266 -22.53 2.69 -3.32
CA PRO A 266 -22.68 3.98 -2.62
C PRO A 266 -22.46 3.86 -1.11
N LYS A 267 -22.84 2.75 -0.50
CA LYS A 267 -22.59 2.54 0.93
C LYS A 267 -21.11 2.37 1.22
N LEU A 268 -20.37 1.67 0.34
CA LEU A 268 -18.91 1.58 0.43
C LEU A 268 -18.25 2.94 0.24
N ALA A 269 -18.67 3.70 -0.77
CA ALA A 269 -18.16 5.02 -1.07
C ALA A 269 -18.35 6.04 0.07
N ALA A 270 -19.41 5.87 0.86
CA ALA A 270 -19.76 6.75 1.98
C ALA A 270 -19.06 6.38 3.30
N LEU A 271 -18.32 5.28 3.36
CA LEU A 271 -17.61 4.87 4.58
C LEU A 271 -16.54 5.88 4.97
N ALA A 272 -16.34 6.05 6.27
CA ALA A 272 -15.19 6.77 6.80
C ALA A 272 -13.90 5.96 6.60
N ASN A 273 -12.78 6.66 6.42
CA ASN A 273 -11.47 6.02 6.38
C ASN A 273 -10.88 5.85 7.80
N PRO A 274 -10.14 4.79 8.05
CA PRO A 274 -9.86 3.63 7.17
C PRO A 274 -11.10 2.74 7.01
N SER A 275 -11.58 2.58 5.78
CA SER A 275 -12.87 1.93 5.47
C SER A 275 -12.95 0.45 5.85
N THR A 276 -11.82 -0.22 6.02
CA THR A 276 -11.78 -1.59 6.55
C THR A 276 -12.25 -1.66 8.01
N ALA A 277 -12.09 -0.58 8.80
CA ALA A 277 -12.50 -0.58 10.21
C ALA A 277 -14.04 -0.63 10.38
N PRO A 278 -14.85 0.27 9.80
CA PRO A 278 -16.31 0.18 9.89
C PRO A 278 -16.85 -1.09 9.21
N LEU A 279 -16.24 -1.56 8.12
CA LEU A 279 -16.63 -2.82 7.48
C LEU A 279 -16.46 -4.01 8.40
N LEU A 280 -15.34 -4.11 9.09
CA LEU A 280 -15.07 -5.21 9.99
C LEU A 280 -15.95 -5.12 11.25
N SER A 281 -16.15 -3.91 11.78
CA SER A 281 -17.06 -3.67 12.92
C SER A 281 -18.49 -4.12 12.63
N ASP A 282 -18.98 -3.91 11.40
CA ASP A 282 -20.34 -4.34 11.00
C ASP A 282 -20.51 -5.87 10.97
N VAL A 283 -19.42 -6.63 10.83
CA VAL A 283 -19.47 -8.09 10.76
C VAL A 283 -19.21 -8.76 12.11
N VAL A 284 -18.19 -8.30 12.83
CA VAL A 284 -17.69 -8.99 14.03
C VAL A 284 -17.81 -8.17 15.31
N GLY A 285 -18.36 -6.95 15.23
CA GLY A 285 -18.50 -6.03 16.36
C GLY A 285 -17.33 -5.06 16.52
N SER A 286 -17.40 -4.21 17.55
CA SER A 286 -16.47 -3.07 17.75
C SER A 286 -14.98 -3.46 17.76
N TRP A 287 -14.64 -4.64 18.31
CA TRP A 287 -13.26 -5.11 18.34
C TRP A 287 -12.61 -5.21 16.96
N GLY A 288 -13.44 -5.45 15.92
CA GLY A 288 -12.96 -5.47 14.53
C GLY A 288 -12.47 -4.09 14.07
N GLY A 289 -13.19 -3.04 14.46
CA GLY A 289 -12.78 -1.66 14.19
C GLY A 289 -11.49 -1.29 14.92
N ASP A 290 -11.40 -1.64 16.21
CA ASP A 290 -10.20 -1.41 17.02
C ASP A 290 -8.98 -2.09 16.41
N LEU A 291 -9.13 -3.36 16.01
CA LEU A 291 -8.07 -4.13 15.38
C LEU A 291 -7.58 -3.47 14.07
N MET A 292 -8.50 -3.02 13.22
CA MET A 292 -8.13 -2.39 11.95
C MET A 292 -7.45 -1.04 12.16
N ASN A 293 -7.93 -0.20 13.07
CA ASN A 293 -7.29 1.08 13.40
C ASN A 293 -5.89 0.89 14.01
N LEU A 294 -5.72 -0.09 14.90
CA LEU A 294 -4.38 -0.46 15.39
C LEU A 294 -3.49 -0.97 14.26
N GLY A 295 -4.04 -1.77 13.35
CA GLY A 295 -3.33 -2.25 12.15
C GLY A 295 -2.83 -1.11 11.27
N VAL A 296 -3.64 -0.07 11.06
CA VAL A 296 -3.24 1.15 10.33
C VAL A 296 -2.08 1.86 11.03
N ILE A 297 -2.18 2.08 12.34
CA ILE A 297 -1.12 2.74 13.12
C ILE A 297 0.19 1.97 12.99
N VAL A 298 0.17 0.66 13.20
CA VAL A 298 1.36 -0.19 13.05
C VAL A 298 1.89 -0.16 11.61
N ALA A 299 1.00 -0.22 10.62
CA ALA A 299 1.39 -0.16 9.21
C ALA A 299 2.12 1.14 8.87
N LEU A 300 1.61 2.29 9.32
CA LEU A 300 2.21 3.59 9.07
C LEU A 300 3.56 3.73 9.77
N LEU A 301 3.65 3.39 11.07
CA LEU A 301 4.90 3.44 11.84
C LEU A 301 6.00 2.56 11.26
N THR A 302 5.64 1.37 10.78
CA THR A 302 6.64 0.44 10.20
C THR A 302 6.99 0.77 8.75
N SER A 303 6.08 1.36 7.98
CA SER A 303 6.38 1.82 6.62
C SER A 303 7.41 2.95 6.63
N TRP A 304 7.42 3.84 7.62
CA TRP A 304 8.49 4.83 7.80
C TRP A 304 9.89 4.23 7.93
N LEU A 305 10.00 3.01 8.44
CA LEU A 305 11.28 2.32 8.61
C LEU A 305 11.70 1.51 7.38
N ALA A 306 10.80 1.37 6.40
CA ALA A 306 11.05 0.64 5.15
C ALA A 306 11.57 1.54 4.01
N PHE A 307 11.33 2.85 4.12
CA PHE A 307 11.80 3.90 3.23
C PHE A 307 12.95 4.69 3.89
#